data_8dd194f04217b8900bb7da36435501da
#
_entry.id   8dd194f04217b8900bb7da36435501da
#
_cell.length_a   1.000
_cell.length_b   1.000
_cell.length_c   1.000
_cell.angle_alpha   90.00
_cell.angle_beta   90.00
_cell.angle_gamma   90.00
#
_symmetry.space_group_name_H-M   'P 1'
#
loop_
_entity.id
_entity.type
_entity.pdbx_description
1 polymer ?
#
loop_
_entity_poly.entity_id
_entity_poly.type
_entity_poly.pdbx_seq_one_letter_code
_entity_poly.pdbx_strand_id
1 'polypeptide(L)'
;VLFRSEGVSDAGATPREFSTIAVSDGIAMGHEGMKSSLISREVIADSIELMVRAHQYDALVGIAGCDKSLPGTMMAMARLNIPSVFVYGGTIMPGILDGKELTVVDVYEAVGAYDAGQITLEDLKNIENAACPNAGSCGGMFTAITMASLPEAIGLSLPDSASRPPES
;
A
#
# COMPACT_ATOMS: atom_id res chain seq x y z
N VAL A 1 -11.74 -4.61 6.33
CA VAL A 1 -11.32 -5.58 7.34
C VAL A 1 -12.45 -6.56 7.62
N LEU A 2 -13.68 -6.12 7.94
CA LEU A 2 -14.81 -7.00 8.28
C LEU A 2 -15.11 -8.07 7.20
N PHE A 3 -15.21 -7.69 5.94
CA PHE A 3 -15.52 -8.63 4.84
C PHE A 3 -14.49 -9.76 4.64
N ARG A 4 -13.25 -9.55 5.08
CA ARG A 4 -12.18 -10.56 4.95
C ARG A 4 -12.22 -11.58 6.07
N SER A 5 -12.56 -11.15 7.27
CA SER A 5 -12.80 -12.04 8.41
C SER A 5 -14.03 -12.91 8.17
N GLU A 6 -15.07 -12.35 7.54
CA GLU A 6 -16.25 -13.09 7.09
C GLU A 6 -15.87 -14.18 6.09
N GLY A 7 -15.13 -13.85 5.03
CA GLY A 7 -14.68 -14.83 4.04
C GLY A 7 -13.85 -15.99 4.62
N VAL A 8 -12.99 -15.71 5.61
CA VAL A 8 -12.25 -16.75 6.34
C VAL A 8 -13.19 -17.63 7.15
N SER A 9 -14.18 -17.02 7.81
CA SER A 9 -15.19 -17.76 8.57
C SER A 9 -16.08 -18.61 7.68
N ASP A 10 -16.50 -18.08 6.53
CA ASP A 10 -17.30 -18.80 5.53
C ASP A 10 -16.57 -20.00 4.94
N ALA A 11 -15.25 -19.92 4.86
CA ALA A 11 -14.39 -21.03 4.48
C ALA A 11 -14.18 -22.07 5.61
N GLY A 12 -14.83 -21.89 6.75
CA GLY A 12 -14.74 -22.82 7.90
C GLY A 12 -13.51 -22.63 8.79
N ALA A 13 -12.77 -21.55 8.63
CA ALA A 13 -11.61 -21.22 9.44
C ALA A 13 -11.94 -20.17 10.52
N THR A 14 -11.05 -19.99 11.49
CA THR A 14 -11.21 -19.01 12.55
C THR A 14 -10.28 -17.81 12.33
N PRO A 15 -10.76 -16.64 11.94
CA PRO A 15 -9.91 -15.48 11.71
C PRO A 15 -9.36 -14.92 13.02
N ARG A 16 -8.11 -14.49 12.97
CA ARG A 16 -7.43 -13.74 14.02
C ARG A 16 -6.75 -12.54 13.39
N GLU A 17 -7.23 -11.35 13.71
CA GLU A 17 -6.70 -10.11 13.17
C GLU A 17 -5.61 -9.55 14.08
N PHE A 18 -4.54 -9.09 13.46
CA PHE A 18 -3.52 -8.28 14.10
C PHE A 18 -2.99 -7.24 13.11
N SER A 19 -2.34 -6.23 13.59
CA SER A 19 -1.72 -5.20 12.79
C SER A 19 -0.25 -5.03 13.12
N THR A 20 0.50 -4.56 12.14
CA THR A 20 1.88 -4.11 12.31
C THR A 20 1.98 -2.64 11.94
N ILE A 21 3.14 -2.03 12.15
CA ILE A 21 3.39 -0.64 11.74
C ILE A 21 3.32 -0.50 10.22
N ALA A 22 2.97 0.69 9.77
CA ALA A 22 3.11 1.10 8.37
C ALA A 22 3.70 2.51 8.33
N VAL A 23 4.85 2.66 7.67
CA VAL A 23 5.43 3.96 7.35
C VAL A 23 5.04 4.31 5.93
N SER A 24 4.36 5.43 5.76
CA SER A 24 4.00 5.93 4.43
C SER A 24 5.13 6.77 3.86
N ASP A 25 5.72 6.31 2.77
CA ASP A 25 6.77 7.05 2.06
C ASP A 25 6.24 8.38 1.53
N GLY A 26 5.00 8.43 1.06
CA GLY A 26 4.37 9.66 0.59
C GLY A 26 4.25 10.74 1.68
N ILE A 27 4.02 10.35 2.93
CA ILE A 27 3.97 11.27 4.07
C ILE A 27 5.38 11.64 4.54
N ALA A 28 6.31 10.70 4.52
CA ALA A 28 7.67 10.89 5.03
C ALA A 28 8.62 11.56 4.03
N MET A 29 8.25 11.59 2.75
CA MET A 29 9.07 12.14 1.67
C MET A 29 9.34 13.64 1.88
N GLY A 30 10.55 14.07 1.60
CA GLY A 30 10.96 15.46 1.70
C GLY A 30 11.38 15.94 3.11
N HIS A 31 11.34 15.08 4.14
CA HIS A 31 11.84 15.39 5.47
C HIS A 31 12.59 14.22 6.13
N GLU A 32 13.17 14.46 7.31
CA GLU A 32 14.03 13.48 8.02
C GLU A 32 13.34 12.13 8.32
N GLY A 33 12.01 12.11 8.41
CA GLY A 33 11.23 10.89 8.64
C GLY A 33 11.43 9.82 7.58
N MET A 34 11.82 10.20 6.35
CA MET A 34 12.10 9.27 5.26
C MET A 34 13.24 8.29 5.59
N LYS A 35 14.16 8.66 6.46
CA LYS A 35 15.23 7.79 6.95
C LYS A 35 14.71 6.54 7.68
N SER A 36 13.50 6.59 8.22
CA SER A 36 12.86 5.45 8.89
C SER A 36 12.13 4.51 7.94
N SER A 37 11.87 4.92 6.70
CA SER A 37 11.10 4.14 5.73
C SER A 37 11.73 2.77 5.46
N LEU A 38 12.98 2.72 5.03
CA LEU A 38 13.63 1.46 4.67
C LEU A 38 13.71 0.48 5.85
N ILE A 39 14.00 0.97 7.04
CA ILE A 39 14.13 0.15 8.26
C ILE A 39 12.77 -0.46 8.63
N SER A 40 11.66 0.23 8.38
CA SER A 40 10.33 -0.26 8.70
C SER A 40 9.99 -1.59 8.01
N ARG A 41 10.56 -1.87 6.85
CA ARG A 41 10.38 -3.13 6.12
C ARG A 41 10.77 -4.35 6.97
N GLU A 42 11.95 -4.30 7.60
CA GLU A 42 12.45 -5.39 8.45
C GLU A 42 11.59 -5.53 9.72
N VAL A 43 11.26 -4.40 10.35
CA VAL A 43 10.41 -4.40 11.55
C VAL A 43 9.02 -4.99 11.25
N ILE A 44 8.44 -4.66 10.10
CA ILE A 44 7.17 -5.23 9.65
C ILE A 44 7.31 -6.74 9.49
N ALA A 45 8.31 -7.20 8.77
CA ALA A 45 8.55 -8.63 8.55
C ALA A 45 8.73 -9.38 9.86
N ASP A 46 9.57 -8.88 10.75
CA ASP A 46 9.86 -9.49 12.05
C ASP A 46 8.62 -9.53 12.94
N SER A 47 7.84 -8.44 12.98
CA SER A 47 6.63 -8.38 13.80
C SER A 47 5.56 -9.38 13.35
N ILE A 48 5.37 -9.54 12.04
CA ILE A 48 4.44 -10.54 11.48
C ILE A 48 4.93 -11.95 11.80
N GLU A 49 6.21 -12.22 11.59
CA GLU A 49 6.81 -13.52 11.86
C GLU A 49 6.65 -13.91 13.33
N LEU A 50 6.92 -12.99 14.27
CA LEU A 50 6.75 -13.21 15.71
C LEU A 50 5.30 -13.50 16.07
N MET A 51 4.34 -12.72 15.55
CA MET A 51 2.92 -12.93 15.82
C MET A 51 2.44 -14.30 15.35
N VAL A 52 2.76 -14.67 14.11
CA VAL A 52 2.34 -15.93 13.53
C VAL A 52 2.96 -17.12 14.24
N ARG A 53 4.27 -17.08 14.54
CA ARG A 53 4.97 -18.16 15.27
C ARG A 53 4.52 -18.28 16.71
N ALA A 54 4.38 -17.15 17.43
CA ALA A 54 4.00 -17.18 18.86
C ALA A 54 2.58 -17.70 19.07
N HIS A 55 1.65 -17.36 18.18
CA HIS A 55 0.27 -17.81 18.25
C HIS A 55 -0.02 -19.07 17.44
N GLN A 56 0.98 -19.61 16.74
CA GLN A 56 0.90 -20.83 15.94
C GLN A 56 -0.25 -20.80 14.92
N TYR A 57 -0.33 -19.72 14.14
CA TYR A 57 -1.32 -19.62 13.08
C TYR A 57 -1.00 -20.54 11.91
N ASP A 58 -2.01 -21.18 11.35
CA ASP A 58 -1.88 -22.18 10.29
C ASP A 58 -1.74 -21.57 8.90
N ALA A 59 -2.23 -20.35 8.72
CA ALA A 59 -2.22 -19.63 7.44
C ALA A 59 -2.18 -18.12 7.66
N LEU A 60 -1.77 -17.37 6.64
CA LEU A 60 -1.66 -15.92 6.69
C LEU A 60 -2.32 -15.23 5.48
N VAL A 61 -3.20 -14.29 5.74
CA VAL A 61 -3.67 -13.31 4.75
C VAL A 61 -2.98 -11.97 5.06
N GLY A 62 -2.03 -11.58 4.23
CA GLY A 62 -1.30 -10.32 4.40
C GLY A 62 -1.89 -9.22 3.54
N ILE A 63 -2.19 -8.07 4.16
CA ILE A 63 -2.79 -6.92 3.51
C ILE A 63 -1.87 -5.73 3.66
N ALA A 64 -1.42 -5.15 2.57
CA ALA A 64 -0.55 -3.99 2.60
C ALA A 64 -0.81 -3.05 1.41
N GLY A 65 -0.47 -1.78 1.57
CA GLY A 65 -0.74 -0.75 0.55
C GLY A 65 0.34 0.33 0.42
N CYS A 66 1.48 0.19 1.09
CA CYS A 66 2.53 1.20 1.04
C CYS A 66 3.92 0.59 0.80
N ASP A 67 4.85 1.41 0.40
CA ASP A 67 6.17 1.14 -0.16
C ASP A 67 6.95 0.03 0.55
N LYS A 68 7.05 0.08 1.88
CA LYS A 68 7.80 -0.91 2.68
C LYS A 68 6.91 -1.97 3.33
N SER A 69 5.62 -1.70 3.48
CA SER A 69 4.69 -2.68 4.06
C SER A 69 4.43 -3.87 3.13
N LEU A 70 4.43 -3.64 1.79
CA LEU A 70 4.30 -4.74 0.83
C LEU A 70 5.48 -5.71 0.91
N PRO A 71 6.74 -5.28 0.68
CA PRO A 71 7.86 -6.20 0.74
C PRO A 71 8.07 -6.79 2.15
N GLY A 72 7.82 -6.03 3.22
CA GLY A 72 7.90 -6.54 4.59
C GLY A 72 6.93 -7.69 4.84
N THR A 73 5.69 -7.58 4.39
CA THR A 73 4.69 -8.65 4.49
C THR A 73 5.10 -9.88 3.67
N MET A 74 5.56 -9.70 2.44
CA MET A 74 6.03 -10.81 1.60
C MET A 74 7.27 -11.51 2.17
N MET A 75 8.20 -10.75 2.76
CA MET A 75 9.35 -11.32 3.47
C MET A 75 8.91 -12.21 4.62
N ALA A 76 7.94 -11.77 5.41
CA ALA A 76 7.38 -12.58 6.49
C ALA A 76 6.73 -13.86 5.95
N MET A 77 5.94 -13.79 4.88
CA MET A 77 5.33 -14.95 4.23
C MET A 77 6.37 -15.96 3.77
N ALA A 78 7.44 -15.48 3.12
CA ALA A 78 8.53 -16.34 2.66
C ALA A 78 9.29 -17.00 3.82
N ARG A 79 9.54 -16.27 4.92
CA ARG A 79 10.22 -16.80 6.11
C ARG A 79 9.37 -17.82 6.88
N LEU A 80 8.07 -17.59 6.95
CA LEU A 80 7.12 -18.46 7.65
C LEU A 80 6.90 -19.76 6.91
N ASN A 81 6.87 -19.73 5.59
CA ASN A 81 6.63 -20.89 4.71
C ASN A 81 5.37 -21.68 5.09
N ILE A 82 4.29 -20.97 5.38
CA ILE A 82 2.94 -21.52 5.62
C ILE A 82 2.01 -21.08 4.48
N PRO A 83 0.85 -21.71 4.30
CA PRO A 83 -0.14 -21.25 3.34
C PRO A 83 -0.42 -19.75 3.51
N SER A 84 -0.15 -18.98 2.48
CA SER A 84 -0.26 -17.52 2.56
C SER A 84 -0.80 -16.93 1.27
N VAL A 85 -1.59 -15.86 1.39
CA VAL A 85 -2.04 -15.04 0.26
C VAL A 85 -1.82 -13.56 0.57
N PHE A 86 -1.20 -12.87 -0.38
CA PHE A 86 -1.01 -11.43 -0.30
C PHE A 86 -2.18 -10.71 -0.97
N VAL A 87 -2.68 -9.65 -0.35
CA VAL A 87 -3.74 -8.79 -0.88
C VAL A 87 -3.26 -7.34 -0.89
N TYR A 88 -3.22 -6.75 -2.06
CA TYR A 88 -2.92 -5.33 -2.21
C TYR A 88 -4.10 -4.46 -1.79
N GLY A 89 -3.82 -3.30 -1.19
CA GLY A 89 -4.85 -2.37 -0.72
C GLY A 89 -5.62 -1.65 -1.83
N GLY A 90 -5.30 -1.90 -3.09
CA GLY A 90 -5.93 -1.30 -4.27
C GLY A 90 -5.32 0.03 -4.68
N THR A 91 -5.27 0.29 -5.98
CA THR A 91 -4.75 1.54 -6.55
C THR A 91 -5.81 2.64 -6.49
N ILE A 92 -5.45 3.81 -5.93
CA ILE A 92 -6.33 4.98 -5.94
C ILE A 92 -6.58 5.46 -7.37
N MET A 93 -7.82 5.80 -7.67
CA MET A 93 -8.18 6.37 -8.97
C MET A 93 -7.64 7.79 -9.13
N PRO A 94 -7.31 8.22 -10.35
CA PRO A 94 -6.95 9.62 -10.60
C PRO A 94 -8.14 10.55 -10.32
N GLY A 95 -7.82 11.76 -9.90
CA GLY A 95 -8.80 12.85 -9.83
C GLY A 95 -8.91 13.58 -11.14
N ILE A 96 -9.83 14.54 -11.22
CA ILE A 96 -10.05 15.36 -12.42
C ILE A 96 -10.03 16.83 -12.03
N LEU A 97 -9.20 17.62 -12.71
CA LEU A 97 -9.19 19.07 -12.63
C LEU A 97 -9.17 19.65 -14.06
N ASP A 98 -10.13 20.49 -14.38
CA ASP A 98 -10.29 21.12 -15.71
C ASP A 98 -10.29 20.10 -16.87
N GLY A 99 -10.88 18.91 -16.65
CA GLY A 99 -10.98 17.85 -17.64
C GLY A 99 -9.69 17.04 -17.85
N LYS A 100 -8.64 17.30 -17.05
CA LYS A 100 -7.38 16.54 -17.04
C LYS A 100 -7.34 15.59 -15.84
N GLU A 101 -6.94 14.35 -16.08
CA GLU A 101 -6.67 13.40 -15.00
C GLU A 101 -5.40 13.78 -14.23
N LEU A 102 -5.49 13.72 -12.91
CA LEU A 102 -4.39 14.04 -12.00
C LEU A 102 -4.15 12.89 -11.03
N THR A 103 -2.88 12.61 -10.80
CA THR A 103 -2.39 11.62 -9.83
C THR A 103 -1.46 12.27 -8.80
N VAL A 104 -0.94 11.50 -7.87
CA VAL A 104 0.09 11.97 -6.94
C VAL A 104 1.35 12.49 -7.64
N VAL A 105 1.65 12.03 -8.86
CA VAL A 105 2.78 12.52 -9.66
C VAL A 105 2.59 13.99 -10.00
N ASP A 106 1.38 14.37 -10.44
CA ASP A 106 1.05 15.75 -10.77
C ASP A 106 1.18 16.68 -9.56
N VAL A 107 0.91 16.16 -8.34
CA VAL A 107 1.14 16.95 -7.10
C VAL A 107 2.63 17.20 -6.88
N TYR A 108 3.49 16.21 -7.07
CA TYR A 108 4.95 16.40 -6.94
C TYR A 108 5.50 17.38 -7.96
N GLU A 109 5.04 17.31 -9.20
CA GLU A 109 5.40 18.26 -10.24
C GLU A 109 4.89 19.67 -9.92
N ALA A 110 3.67 19.81 -9.38
CA ALA A 110 3.10 21.08 -8.98
C ALA A 110 3.86 21.73 -7.81
N VAL A 111 4.35 20.96 -6.83
CA VAL A 111 5.23 21.47 -5.76
C VAL A 111 6.49 22.09 -6.36
N GLY A 112 7.14 21.40 -7.29
CA GLY A 112 8.33 21.92 -7.99
C GLY A 112 8.02 23.18 -8.83
N ALA A 113 6.88 23.21 -9.50
CA ALA A 113 6.44 24.38 -10.27
C ALA A 113 6.14 25.58 -9.36
N TYR A 114 5.54 25.35 -8.20
CA TYR A 114 5.29 26.39 -7.20
C TYR A 114 6.61 26.96 -6.65
N ASP A 115 7.56 26.13 -6.28
CA ASP A 115 8.88 26.54 -5.79
C ASP A 115 9.66 27.34 -6.85
N ALA A 116 9.47 27.01 -8.13
CA ALA A 116 10.02 27.75 -9.26
C ALA A 116 9.25 29.03 -9.62
N GLY A 117 8.17 29.36 -8.92
CA GLY A 117 7.32 30.54 -9.17
C GLY A 117 6.51 30.45 -10.47
N GLN A 118 6.27 29.26 -11.00
CA GLN A 118 5.53 29.05 -12.26
C GLN A 118 4.01 28.98 -12.05
N ILE A 119 3.58 28.59 -10.86
CA ILE A 119 2.16 28.53 -10.47
C ILE A 119 1.95 29.22 -9.12
N THR A 120 0.71 29.57 -8.82
CA THR A 120 0.33 30.18 -7.55
C THR A 120 0.11 29.12 -6.46
N LEU A 121 0.06 29.57 -5.19
CA LEU A 121 -0.33 28.70 -4.08
C LEU A 121 -1.76 28.16 -4.21
N GLU A 122 -2.65 28.94 -4.84
CA GLU A 122 -4.03 28.55 -5.11
C GLU A 122 -4.07 27.41 -6.14
N ASP A 123 -3.30 27.52 -7.22
CA ASP A 123 -3.18 26.44 -8.21
C ASP A 123 -2.65 25.15 -7.59
N LEU A 124 -1.59 25.25 -6.77
CA LEU A 124 -1.06 24.09 -6.06
C LEU A 124 -2.12 23.42 -5.19
N LYS A 125 -2.87 24.18 -4.39
CA LYS A 125 -3.95 23.63 -3.54
C LYS A 125 -5.07 23.01 -4.35
N ASN A 126 -5.42 23.56 -5.50
CA ASN A 126 -6.44 22.98 -6.38
C ASN A 126 -5.98 21.61 -6.91
N ILE A 127 -4.72 21.49 -7.30
CA ILE A 127 -4.12 20.22 -7.75
C ILE A 127 -4.09 19.20 -6.59
N GLU A 128 -3.61 19.58 -5.41
CA GLU A 128 -3.57 18.71 -4.22
C GLU A 128 -4.95 18.16 -3.86
N ASN A 129 -5.98 19.01 -3.88
CA ASN A 129 -7.34 18.61 -3.54
C ASN A 129 -8.00 17.70 -4.59
N ALA A 130 -7.59 17.82 -5.85
CA ALA A 130 -8.18 17.07 -6.95
C ALA A 130 -7.49 15.72 -7.22
N ALA A 131 -6.19 15.59 -6.96
CA ALA A 131 -5.36 14.51 -7.48
C ALA A 131 -5.67 13.10 -6.95
N CYS A 132 -6.14 12.99 -5.70
CA CYS A 132 -6.36 11.69 -5.02
C CYS A 132 -7.72 11.69 -4.30
N PRO A 133 -8.85 11.65 -5.01
CA PRO A 133 -10.17 11.94 -4.41
C PRO A 133 -10.76 10.78 -3.61
N ASN A 134 -10.31 9.55 -3.81
CA ASN A 134 -10.96 8.34 -3.31
C ASN A 134 -10.08 7.55 -2.33
N ALA A 135 -10.62 6.45 -1.82
CA ALA A 135 -9.83 5.46 -1.08
C ALA A 135 -8.86 4.72 -2.02
N GLY A 136 -7.74 4.29 -1.50
CA GLY A 136 -6.76 3.49 -2.22
C GLY A 136 -5.33 3.74 -1.78
N SER A 137 -4.44 2.93 -2.31
CA SER A 137 -3.00 3.09 -2.17
C SER A 137 -2.46 3.99 -3.28
N CYS A 138 -1.16 4.14 -3.40
CA CYS A 138 -0.50 5.05 -4.34
C CYS A 138 -1.03 4.93 -5.78
N GLY A 139 -1.32 6.06 -6.42
CA GLY A 139 -1.77 6.14 -7.82
C GLY A 139 -0.65 6.15 -8.85
N GLY A 140 0.61 6.08 -8.44
CA GLY A 140 1.78 6.03 -9.34
C GLY A 140 2.45 4.67 -9.35
N MET A 141 3.06 4.30 -10.50
CA MET A 141 3.86 3.06 -10.62
C MET A 141 5.22 3.21 -9.92
N PHE A 142 5.18 3.48 -8.62
CA PHE A 142 6.34 3.47 -7.74
C PHE A 142 6.52 2.09 -7.11
N THR A 143 7.18 2.01 -5.97
CA THR A 143 7.45 0.73 -5.29
C THR A 143 6.16 0.00 -4.92
N ALA A 144 5.12 0.69 -4.45
CA ALA A 144 3.89 0.05 -3.99
C ALA A 144 3.22 -0.77 -5.11
N ILE A 145 2.95 -0.18 -6.27
CA ILE A 145 2.33 -0.90 -7.40
C ILE A 145 3.29 -1.94 -7.99
N THR A 146 4.58 -1.61 -8.12
CA THR A 146 5.60 -2.57 -8.56
C THR A 146 5.64 -3.79 -7.64
N MET A 147 5.63 -3.56 -6.32
CA MET A 147 5.61 -4.64 -5.33
C MET A 147 4.24 -5.32 -5.21
N ALA A 148 3.16 -4.74 -5.70
CA ALA A 148 1.87 -5.41 -5.84
C ALA A 148 1.83 -6.35 -7.05
N SER A 149 2.48 -5.97 -8.15
CA SER A 149 2.60 -6.79 -9.37
C SER A 149 3.54 -7.99 -9.18
N LEU A 150 4.58 -7.85 -8.36
CA LEU A 150 5.53 -8.93 -8.10
C LEU A 150 4.86 -10.17 -7.46
N PRO A 151 4.04 -10.07 -6.39
CA PRO A 151 3.36 -11.21 -5.81
C PRO A 151 2.44 -11.94 -6.79
N GLU A 152 1.83 -11.20 -7.69
CA GLU A 152 1.01 -11.76 -8.76
C GLU A 152 1.86 -12.61 -9.72
N ALA A 153 3.03 -12.09 -10.12
CA ALA A 153 3.95 -12.79 -11.01
C ALA A 153 4.56 -14.06 -10.38
N ILE A 154 4.76 -14.07 -9.05
CA ILE A 154 5.34 -15.22 -8.34
C ILE A 154 4.31 -16.11 -7.63
N GLY A 155 3.00 -15.83 -7.81
CA GLY A 155 1.93 -16.66 -7.28
C GLY A 155 1.60 -16.47 -5.80
N LEU A 156 2.01 -15.35 -5.18
CA LEU A 156 1.63 -14.96 -3.81
C LEU A 156 0.33 -14.18 -3.73
N SER A 157 -0.13 -13.61 -4.84
CA SER A 157 -1.40 -12.90 -4.99
C SER A 157 -2.27 -13.57 -6.04
N LEU A 158 -3.57 -13.27 -5.98
CA LEU A 158 -4.50 -13.68 -7.04
C LEU A 158 -4.26 -12.85 -8.32
N PRO A 159 -4.50 -13.41 -9.50
CA PRO A 159 -4.43 -12.67 -10.76
C PRO A 159 -5.31 -11.41 -10.74
N ASP A 160 -4.84 -10.35 -11.39
CA ASP A 160 -5.49 -9.03 -11.50
C ASP A 160 -5.63 -8.25 -10.16
N SER A 161 -5.03 -8.74 -9.06
CA SER A 161 -5.15 -8.08 -7.76
C SER A 161 -4.34 -6.77 -7.68
N ALA A 162 -3.26 -6.65 -8.44
CA ALA A 162 -2.37 -5.49 -8.39
C ALA A 162 -2.99 -4.23 -9.01
N SER A 163 -3.90 -4.38 -9.97
CA SER A 163 -4.47 -3.27 -10.75
C SER A 163 -5.88 -2.86 -10.33
N ARG A 164 -6.51 -3.61 -9.42
CA ARG A 164 -7.88 -3.32 -9.00
C ARG A 164 -7.96 -2.10 -8.07
N PRO A 165 -8.89 -1.16 -8.34
CA PRO A 165 -9.26 -0.15 -7.35
C PRO A 165 -9.92 -0.79 -6.13
N PRO A 166 -9.80 -0.19 -4.94
CA PRO A 166 -10.38 -0.76 -3.72
C PRO A 166 -11.90 -0.76 -3.66
N GLU A 167 -12.53 0.04 -4.51
CA GLU A 167 -14.00 0.20 -4.59
C GLU A 167 -14.63 -0.51 -5.80
N SER A 168 -13.93 -1.43 -6.41
CA SER A 168 -14.40 -2.19 -7.58
C SER A 168 -14.98 -3.56 -7.22
#